data_da51bf78a49a2bbc0fea644795ad829d
#
_entry.id   da51bf78a49a2bbc0fea644795ad829d
#
_cell.length_a   1.000
_cell.length_b   1.000
_cell.length_c   1.000
_cell.angle_alpha   90.00
_cell.angle_beta   90.00
_cell.angle_gamma   90.00
#
_symmetry.space_group_name_H-M   'P 1'
#
loop_
_entity.id
_entity.type
_entity.pdbx_description
1 polymer ?
#
loop_
_entity_poly.entity_id
_entity_poly.type
_entity_poly.pdbx_seq_one_letter_code
_entity_poly.pdbx_strand_id
1 'polypeptide(L)'
;MGDTIQIGHIEPCSHIYGPGQRFVIWVQGCTLGCKGCWNQQFWPAEGGNGKTIDELMKEINSIPDTEGITLLGGEPLQQSSMVFELIQRCQQNDLSVFLYTGYEPKEFDEIMQSCFDSSDIVVTGRYVQSLRNTSLKWRGSTNQVIHFPTQRYRGMEIIEAREIEVKIENGKIIMYGYPTEEESKLVTGD
;
A
#
# COMPACT_ATOMS: atom_id res chain seq x y z
N MET A 1 -5.10 0.05 24.34
CA MET A 1 -5.24 0.37 22.91
C MET A 1 -5.17 -0.94 22.18
N GLY A 2 -6.04 -1.19 21.24
CA GLY A 2 -6.36 -2.53 20.78
C GLY A 2 -5.25 -3.17 19.95
N ASP A 3 -5.17 -4.46 20.07
CA ASP A 3 -4.25 -5.37 19.35
C ASP A 3 -4.67 -5.55 17.87
N THR A 4 -5.20 -4.50 17.22
CA THR A 4 -5.74 -4.57 15.85
C THR A 4 -5.27 -3.43 14.97
N ILE A 5 -5.06 -3.73 13.68
CA ILE A 5 -4.90 -2.72 12.63
C ILE A 5 -6.30 -2.36 12.08
N GLN A 6 -6.59 -1.09 11.94
CA GLN A 6 -7.80 -0.61 11.27
C GLN A 6 -7.61 -0.71 9.75
N ILE A 7 -8.39 -1.56 9.11
CA ILE A 7 -8.30 -1.86 7.68
C ILE A 7 -9.50 -1.23 6.95
N GLY A 8 -9.23 -0.45 5.91
CA GLY A 8 -10.26 0.11 5.05
C GLY A 8 -10.63 -0.81 3.88
N HIS A 9 -9.65 -1.49 3.30
CA HIS A 9 -9.86 -2.42 2.19
C HIS A 9 -8.72 -3.45 2.11
N ILE A 10 -9.02 -4.62 1.59
CA ILE A 10 -8.05 -5.66 1.23
C ILE A 10 -8.28 -6.11 -0.20
N GLU A 11 -7.21 -6.19 -0.98
CA GLU A 11 -7.17 -6.88 -2.26
C GLU A 11 -6.22 -8.09 -2.12
N PRO A 12 -6.76 -9.31 -2.10
CA PRO A 12 -5.96 -10.48 -1.79
C PRO A 12 -4.90 -10.85 -2.83
N CYS A 13 -5.09 -10.43 -4.08
CA CYS A 13 -4.18 -10.80 -5.17
C CYS A 13 -4.06 -9.66 -6.18
N SER A 14 -2.93 -8.98 -6.20
CA SER A 14 -2.62 -7.93 -7.18
C SER A 14 -1.18 -8.02 -7.66
N HIS A 15 -0.95 -7.63 -8.92
CA HIS A 15 0.36 -7.63 -9.57
C HIS A 15 0.89 -6.22 -9.86
N ILE A 16 0.13 -5.17 -9.56
CA ILE A 16 0.53 -3.77 -9.85
C ILE A 16 1.01 -3.00 -8.63
N TYR A 17 0.78 -3.51 -7.43
CA TYR A 17 1.14 -2.85 -6.17
C TYR A 17 2.49 -3.31 -5.60
N GLY A 18 3.40 -3.78 -6.44
CA GLY A 18 4.73 -4.23 -6.07
C GLY A 18 5.23 -5.36 -6.96
N PRO A 19 6.45 -5.87 -6.73
CA PRO A 19 6.95 -7.02 -7.46
C PRO A 19 6.24 -8.30 -7.05
N GLY A 20 5.95 -9.16 -8.02
CA GLY A 20 5.27 -10.43 -7.80
C GLY A 20 3.80 -10.30 -7.40
N GLN A 21 3.22 -11.38 -6.89
CA GLN A 21 1.85 -11.37 -6.39
C GLN A 21 1.79 -10.80 -4.97
N ARG A 22 0.96 -9.78 -4.77
CA ARG A 22 0.85 -9.03 -3.51
C ARG A 22 -0.52 -9.20 -2.87
N PHE A 23 -0.53 -9.41 -1.56
CA PHE A 23 -1.69 -9.19 -0.72
C PHE A 23 -1.68 -7.72 -0.30
N VAL A 24 -2.65 -6.94 -0.77
CA VAL A 24 -2.64 -5.49 -0.64
C VAL A 24 -3.61 -5.05 0.44
N ILE A 25 -3.13 -4.23 1.38
CA ILE A 25 -3.87 -3.78 2.56
C ILE A 25 -3.94 -2.24 2.55
N TRP A 26 -5.14 -1.69 2.39
CA TRP A 26 -5.42 -0.27 2.62
C TRP A 26 -5.83 -0.08 4.08
N VAL A 27 -4.98 0.56 4.85
CA VAL A 27 -5.32 0.90 6.24
C VAL A 27 -6.34 2.05 6.28
N GLN A 28 -7.12 2.11 7.35
CA GLN A 28 -8.07 3.19 7.63
C GLN A 28 -7.43 4.22 8.57
N GLY A 29 -7.69 5.49 8.34
CA GLY A 29 -7.19 6.63 9.09
C GLY A 29 -5.98 7.30 8.44
N CYS A 30 -6.08 8.62 8.21
CA CYS A 30 -4.98 9.46 7.73
C CYS A 30 -5.23 10.92 8.06
N THR A 31 -4.31 11.56 8.77
CA THR A 31 -4.39 12.99 9.13
C THR A 31 -3.54 13.90 8.24
N LEU A 32 -2.83 13.35 7.24
CA LEU A 32 -1.93 14.12 6.38
C LEU A 32 -2.67 15.07 5.42
N GLY A 33 -3.90 14.75 5.03
CA GLY A 33 -4.80 15.64 4.30
C GLY A 33 -4.29 16.11 2.93
N CYS A 34 -3.55 15.28 2.19
CA CYS A 34 -2.95 15.64 0.91
C CYS A 34 -4.02 16.05 -0.12
N LYS A 35 -3.96 17.30 -0.61
CA LYS A 35 -4.92 17.77 -1.62
C LYS A 35 -4.90 16.89 -2.86
N GLY A 36 -6.09 16.43 -3.29
CA GLY A 36 -6.25 15.56 -4.45
C GLY A 36 -5.78 14.12 -4.24
N CYS A 37 -5.61 13.69 -2.98
CA CYS A 37 -5.28 12.32 -2.64
C CYS A 37 -6.26 11.34 -3.29
N TRP A 38 -5.73 10.23 -3.80
CA TRP A 38 -6.52 9.20 -4.48
C TRP A 38 -7.37 8.37 -3.52
N ASN A 39 -6.94 8.30 -2.24
CA ASN A 39 -7.49 7.43 -1.21
C ASN A 39 -8.23 8.21 -0.11
N GLN A 40 -8.95 9.28 -0.44
CA GLN A 40 -9.63 10.14 0.55
C GLN A 40 -10.68 9.37 1.38
N GLN A 41 -11.27 8.30 0.83
CA GLN A 41 -12.21 7.43 1.53
C GLN A 41 -11.60 6.76 2.77
N PHE A 42 -10.27 6.65 2.83
CA PHE A 42 -9.56 6.07 3.99
C PHE A 42 -9.01 7.13 4.96
N TRP A 43 -9.35 8.41 4.82
CA TRP A 43 -8.92 9.45 5.76
C TRP A 43 -9.62 9.39 7.13
N PRO A 44 -10.95 9.16 7.21
CA PRO A 44 -11.62 9.08 8.51
C PRO A 44 -10.99 8.01 9.41
N ALA A 45 -10.90 8.29 10.70
CA ALA A 45 -10.44 7.30 11.68
C ALA A 45 -11.46 6.17 11.88
N GLU A 46 -12.73 6.46 11.65
CA GLU A 46 -13.86 5.53 11.74
C GLU A 46 -14.09 4.86 10.37
N GLY A 47 -14.82 3.76 10.38
CA GLY A 47 -15.24 3.04 9.17
C GLY A 47 -14.29 1.92 8.75
N GLY A 48 -13.18 1.76 9.46
CA GLY A 48 -12.29 0.62 9.28
C GLY A 48 -12.81 -0.64 9.97
N ASN A 49 -12.24 -1.77 9.57
CA ASN A 49 -12.47 -3.08 10.18
C ASN A 49 -11.21 -3.46 10.97
N GLY A 50 -11.31 -3.55 12.29
CA GLY A 50 -10.20 -3.93 13.14
C GLY A 50 -9.84 -5.41 12.93
N LYS A 51 -8.60 -5.68 12.49
CA LYS A 51 -8.07 -7.04 12.35
C LYS A 51 -6.84 -7.23 13.22
N THR A 52 -6.77 -8.37 13.89
CA THR A 52 -5.54 -8.80 14.57
C THR A 52 -4.48 -9.24 13.57
N ILE A 53 -3.21 -9.25 13.98
CA ILE A 53 -2.11 -9.74 13.14
C ILE A 53 -2.31 -11.20 12.76
N ASP A 54 -2.79 -12.02 13.68
CA ASP A 54 -3.04 -13.44 13.42
C ASP A 54 -4.15 -13.66 12.37
N GLU A 55 -5.22 -12.86 12.40
CA GLU A 55 -6.26 -12.89 11.38
C GLU A 55 -5.70 -12.50 10.01
N LEU A 56 -4.91 -11.42 9.93
CA LEU A 56 -4.27 -10.99 8.68
C LEU A 56 -3.31 -12.06 8.15
N MET A 57 -2.45 -12.62 9.00
CA MET A 57 -1.52 -13.67 8.58
C MET A 57 -2.24 -14.92 8.08
N LYS A 58 -3.38 -15.28 8.71
CA LYS A 58 -4.20 -16.39 8.23
C LYS A 58 -4.79 -16.12 6.85
N GLU A 59 -5.27 -14.90 6.59
CA GLU A 59 -5.79 -14.50 5.29
C GLU A 59 -4.69 -14.49 4.24
N ILE A 60 -3.54 -13.87 4.53
CA ILE A 60 -2.38 -13.82 3.63
C ILE A 60 -1.94 -15.23 3.23
N ASN A 61 -1.77 -16.12 4.22
CA ASN A 61 -1.31 -17.50 3.99
C ASN A 61 -2.37 -18.37 3.28
N SER A 62 -3.62 -17.93 3.19
CA SER A 62 -4.67 -18.64 2.46
C SER A 62 -4.63 -18.38 0.94
N ILE A 63 -3.89 -17.34 0.50
CA ILE A 63 -3.77 -17.00 -0.92
C ILE A 63 -2.53 -17.68 -1.50
N PRO A 64 -2.70 -18.62 -2.45
CA PRO A 64 -1.56 -19.29 -3.09
C PRO A 64 -0.64 -18.29 -3.79
N ASP A 65 0.64 -18.62 -3.87
CA ASP A 65 1.66 -17.89 -4.61
C ASP A 65 1.86 -16.42 -4.17
N THR A 66 1.39 -16.05 -2.96
CA THR A 66 1.63 -14.73 -2.40
C THR A 66 3.12 -14.55 -2.10
N GLU A 67 3.77 -13.60 -2.77
CA GLU A 67 5.19 -13.28 -2.60
C GLU A 67 5.44 -12.22 -1.53
N GLY A 68 4.40 -11.50 -1.13
CA GLY A 68 4.50 -10.50 -0.08
C GLY A 68 3.26 -9.65 0.07
N ILE A 69 3.36 -8.66 0.94
CA ILE A 69 2.28 -7.72 1.23
C ILE A 69 2.62 -6.31 0.75
N THR A 70 1.58 -5.52 0.49
CA THR A 70 1.70 -4.08 0.27
C THR A 70 0.79 -3.34 1.22
N LEU A 71 1.36 -2.41 1.97
CA LEU A 71 0.69 -1.57 2.96
C LEU A 71 0.53 -0.15 2.42
N LEU A 72 -0.70 0.32 2.28
CA LEU A 72 -1.05 1.66 1.82
C LEU A 72 -2.45 2.06 2.33
N GLY A 73 -3.12 3.00 1.64
CA GLY A 73 -4.52 3.37 1.92
C GLY A 73 -4.63 4.71 2.63
N GLY A 74 -4.99 4.74 3.92
CA GLY A 74 -4.81 5.86 4.82
C GLY A 74 -3.32 6.14 5.03
N GLU A 75 -2.85 6.19 6.27
CA GLU A 75 -1.42 6.32 6.57
C GLU A 75 -0.96 5.16 7.46
N PRO A 76 -0.23 4.16 6.92
CA PRO A 76 0.19 3.01 7.69
C PRO A 76 1.01 3.36 8.93
N LEU A 77 1.89 4.36 8.84
CA LEU A 77 2.75 4.75 9.96
C LEU A 77 1.99 5.50 11.09
N GLN A 78 0.71 5.86 10.91
CA GLN A 78 -0.14 6.31 12.02
C GLN A 78 -0.65 5.13 12.88
N GLN A 79 -0.42 3.90 12.43
CA GLN A 79 -0.64 2.66 13.19
C GLN A 79 0.68 1.89 13.35
N SER A 80 1.81 2.59 13.47
CA SER A 80 3.18 2.08 13.32
C SER A 80 3.48 0.87 14.19
N SER A 81 3.00 0.80 15.43
CA SER A 81 3.24 -0.34 16.32
C SER A 81 2.69 -1.66 15.75
N MET A 82 1.44 -1.64 15.31
CA MET A 82 0.79 -2.83 14.76
C MET A 82 1.31 -3.14 13.35
N VAL A 83 1.62 -2.09 12.56
CA VAL A 83 2.25 -2.25 11.24
C VAL A 83 3.62 -2.89 11.39
N PHE A 84 4.43 -2.49 12.37
CA PHE A 84 5.74 -3.12 12.63
C PHE A 84 5.60 -4.60 13.00
N GLU A 85 4.66 -4.94 13.87
CA GLU A 85 4.38 -6.35 14.21
C GLU A 85 3.99 -7.17 12.97
N LEU A 86 3.13 -6.63 12.10
CA LEU A 86 2.76 -7.30 10.84
C LEU A 86 3.99 -7.49 9.93
N ILE A 87 4.84 -6.47 9.79
CA ILE A 87 6.09 -6.56 9.02
C ILE A 87 6.97 -7.69 9.53
N GLN A 88 7.19 -7.76 10.85
CA GLN A 88 7.99 -8.83 11.46
C GLN A 88 7.41 -10.23 11.20
N ARG A 89 6.09 -10.39 11.30
CA ARG A 89 5.40 -11.65 11.01
C ARG A 89 5.53 -12.05 9.53
N CYS A 90 5.44 -11.09 8.61
CA CYS A 90 5.67 -11.33 7.19
C CYS A 90 7.10 -11.80 6.93
N GLN A 91 8.10 -11.14 7.49
CA GLN A 91 9.50 -11.52 7.36
C GLN A 91 9.78 -12.95 7.88
N GLN A 92 9.18 -13.32 9.02
CA GLN A 92 9.29 -14.68 9.59
C GLN A 92 8.72 -15.76 8.66
N ASN A 93 7.82 -15.38 7.75
CA ASN A 93 7.19 -16.26 6.76
C ASN A 93 7.79 -16.07 5.35
N ASP A 94 8.96 -15.44 5.22
CA ASP A 94 9.65 -15.11 3.96
C ASP A 94 8.82 -14.26 2.97
N LEU A 95 7.82 -13.56 3.46
CA LEU A 95 7.01 -12.63 2.68
C LEU A 95 7.69 -11.26 2.60
N SER A 96 7.82 -10.73 1.39
CA SER A 96 8.36 -9.38 1.20
C SER A 96 7.34 -8.30 1.58
N VAL A 97 7.84 -7.15 2.04
CA VAL A 97 6.99 -6.03 2.47
C VAL A 97 7.25 -4.80 1.62
N PHE A 98 6.17 -4.26 1.04
CA PHE A 98 6.16 -2.97 0.38
C PHE A 98 5.31 -1.99 1.21
N LEU A 99 5.90 -0.90 1.65
CA LEU A 99 5.27 0.11 2.50
C LEU A 99 5.15 1.45 1.77
N TYR A 100 3.96 2.02 1.79
CA TYR A 100 3.74 3.41 1.38
C TYR A 100 3.55 4.29 2.62
N THR A 101 4.18 5.45 2.63
CA THR A 101 3.94 6.47 3.65
C THR A 101 4.04 7.88 3.07
N GLY A 102 3.17 8.75 3.54
CA GLY A 102 3.26 10.18 3.23
C GLY A 102 4.31 10.91 4.08
N TYR A 103 4.88 10.28 5.09
CA TYR A 103 5.97 10.85 5.87
C TYR A 103 7.30 10.78 5.09
N GLU A 104 8.21 11.70 5.42
CA GLU A 104 9.62 11.67 4.99
C GLU A 104 10.48 11.10 6.13
N PRO A 105 11.66 10.48 5.85
CA PRO A 105 12.50 9.87 6.88
C PRO A 105 12.87 10.80 8.05
N LYS A 106 12.98 12.10 7.81
CA LYS A 106 13.25 13.11 8.86
C LYS A 106 12.11 13.31 9.87
N GLU A 107 10.90 12.77 9.56
CA GLU A 107 9.70 12.86 10.40
C GLU A 107 9.45 11.58 11.19
N PHE A 108 10.27 10.52 10.99
CA PHE A 108 10.09 9.23 11.64
C PHE A 108 10.43 9.29 13.13
N ASP A 109 9.57 8.68 13.94
CA ASP A 109 9.93 8.23 15.28
C ASP A 109 10.67 6.88 15.23
N GLU A 110 11.05 6.32 16.37
CA GLU A 110 11.79 5.06 16.45
C GLU A 110 11.04 3.86 15.86
N ILE A 111 9.72 3.80 16.03
CA ILE A 111 8.91 2.71 15.51
C ILE A 111 8.69 2.87 13.99
N MET A 112 8.42 4.07 13.52
CA MET A 112 8.34 4.39 12.10
C MET A 112 9.65 4.05 11.38
N GLN A 113 10.79 4.39 11.99
CA GLN A 113 12.11 4.02 11.46
C GLN A 113 12.28 2.51 11.41
N SER A 114 11.83 1.78 12.43
CA SER A 114 11.86 0.31 12.46
C SER A 114 11.00 -0.30 11.35
N CYS A 115 9.81 0.27 11.07
CA CYS A 115 8.97 -0.12 9.94
C CYS A 115 9.71 0.09 8.61
N PHE A 116 10.35 1.25 8.45
CA PHE A 116 11.12 1.58 7.25
C PHE A 116 12.27 0.59 7.04
N ASP A 117 13.13 0.42 8.05
CA ASP A 117 14.34 -0.41 7.98
C ASP A 117 14.02 -1.90 7.72
N SER A 118 12.84 -2.35 8.18
CA SER A 118 12.38 -3.73 8.05
C SER A 118 11.55 -3.96 6.77
N SER A 119 11.21 -2.94 6.01
CA SER A 119 10.49 -3.09 4.75
C SER A 119 11.44 -3.27 3.57
N ASP A 120 11.05 -4.07 2.57
CA ASP A 120 11.90 -4.34 1.40
C ASP A 120 11.86 -3.22 0.37
N ILE A 121 10.68 -2.60 0.21
CA ILE A 121 10.47 -1.42 -0.63
C ILE A 121 9.65 -0.41 0.18
N VAL A 122 10.06 0.85 0.15
CA VAL A 122 9.30 1.94 0.80
C VAL A 122 9.15 3.11 -0.15
N VAL A 123 7.92 3.58 -0.33
CA VAL A 123 7.65 4.88 -0.98
C VAL A 123 7.38 5.90 0.10
N THR A 124 8.17 6.97 0.12
CA THR A 124 8.03 8.07 1.09
C THR A 124 7.61 9.37 0.42
N GLY A 125 6.99 10.23 1.20
CA GLY A 125 6.62 11.59 0.82
C GLY A 125 5.16 11.77 0.47
N ARG A 126 4.62 12.92 0.87
CA ARG A 126 3.22 13.30 0.64
C ARG A 126 2.91 13.39 -0.85
N TYR A 127 1.73 12.92 -1.22
CA TYR A 127 1.23 13.20 -2.57
C TYR A 127 1.05 14.69 -2.79
N VAL A 128 1.57 15.20 -3.91
CA VAL A 128 1.45 16.59 -4.31
C VAL A 128 0.74 16.68 -5.65
N GLN A 129 -0.49 17.19 -5.66
CA GLN A 129 -1.36 17.24 -6.84
C GLN A 129 -0.73 17.94 -8.04
N SER A 130 0.00 19.06 -7.82
CA SER A 130 0.68 19.79 -8.90
C SER A 130 1.87 19.05 -9.52
N LEU A 131 2.35 17.99 -8.85
CA LEU A 131 3.44 17.13 -9.29
C LEU A 131 2.94 15.73 -9.70
N ARG A 132 1.62 15.59 -9.88
CA ARG A 132 1.01 14.32 -10.30
C ARG A 132 1.62 13.83 -11.60
N ASN A 133 2.02 12.55 -11.60
CA ASN A 133 2.47 11.86 -12.80
C ASN A 133 2.10 10.37 -12.72
N THR A 134 1.15 9.95 -13.53
CA THR A 134 0.63 8.57 -13.54
C THR A 134 1.47 7.60 -14.39
N SER A 135 2.53 8.09 -15.04
CA SER A 135 3.51 7.25 -15.74
C SER A 135 4.61 6.72 -14.82
N LEU A 136 4.65 7.22 -13.56
CA LEU A 136 5.62 6.75 -12.58
C LEU A 136 5.14 5.43 -11.96
N LYS A 137 5.99 4.43 -12.01
CA LYS A 137 5.71 3.16 -11.34
C LYS A 137 5.66 3.37 -9.82
N TRP A 138 4.59 2.90 -9.19
CA TRP A 138 4.36 2.91 -7.74
C TRP A 138 4.32 4.30 -7.06
N ARG A 139 4.34 5.38 -7.80
CA ARG A 139 4.31 6.76 -7.26
C ARG A 139 3.20 7.56 -7.91
N GLY A 140 2.52 8.39 -7.14
CA GLY A 140 1.47 9.28 -7.65
C GLY A 140 1.97 10.66 -8.06
N SER A 141 3.14 11.10 -7.55
CA SER A 141 3.73 12.41 -7.81
C SER A 141 5.26 12.35 -7.80
N THR A 142 5.91 13.25 -8.56
CA THR A 142 7.35 13.21 -8.85
C THR A 142 8.24 13.47 -7.62
N ASN A 143 7.71 14.05 -6.55
CA ASN A 143 8.43 14.28 -5.30
C ASN A 143 8.54 13.03 -4.41
N GLN A 144 7.77 11.98 -4.68
CA GLN A 144 7.83 10.76 -3.89
C GLN A 144 9.08 9.94 -4.24
N VAL A 145 9.70 9.35 -3.23
CA VAL A 145 10.97 8.64 -3.34
C VAL A 145 10.77 7.16 -3.02
N ILE A 146 11.34 6.28 -3.87
CA ILE A 146 11.38 4.85 -3.63
C ILE A 146 12.71 4.50 -2.96
N HIS A 147 12.64 3.72 -1.88
CA HIS A 147 13.77 3.23 -1.13
C HIS A 147 13.78 1.69 -1.13
N PHE A 148 14.97 1.11 -1.01
CA PHE A 148 15.20 -0.34 -0.86
C PHE A 148 16.02 -0.58 0.41
N PRO A 149 15.39 -0.52 1.61
CA PRO A 149 16.13 -0.59 2.86
C PRO A 149 16.83 -1.94 3.08
N THR A 150 16.17 -3.05 2.70
CA THR A 150 16.76 -4.39 2.80
C THR A 150 17.57 -4.78 1.55
N GLN A 151 18.16 -5.98 1.56
CA GLN A 151 18.91 -6.51 0.42
C GLN A 151 18.01 -7.16 -0.65
N ARG A 152 16.75 -7.52 -0.32
CA ARG A 152 15.89 -8.35 -1.18
C ARG A 152 15.70 -7.77 -2.59
N TYR A 153 15.47 -6.46 -2.70
CA TYR A 153 15.28 -5.77 -3.98
C TYR A 153 16.35 -4.71 -4.28
N ARG A 154 17.47 -4.73 -3.57
CA ARG A 154 18.57 -3.78 -3.79
C ARG A 154 19.12 -3.92 -5.20
N GLY A 155 19.16 -2.81 -5.95
CA GLY A 155 19.59 -2.79 -7.35
C GLY A 155 18.50 -3.18 -8.35
N MET A 156 17.26 -3.39 -7.91
CA MET A 156 16.13 -3.58 -8.82
C MET A 156 15.97 -2.35 -9.71
N GLU A 157 15.94 -2.57 -11.02
CA GLU A 157 15.64 -1.51 -11.98
C GLU A 157 14.12 -1.26 -12.01
N ILE A 158 13.73 0.00 -11.85
CA ILE A 158 12.32 0.41 -11.96
C ILE A 158 12.09 0.90 -13.38
N ILE A 159 11.35 0.12 -14.15
CA ILE A 159 10.87 0.52 -15.47
C ILE A 159 9.58 1.31 -15.27
N GLU A 160 9.63 2.61 -15.56
CA GLU A 160 8.48 3.49 -15.43
C GLU A 160 7.39 3.09 -16.44
N ALA A 161 6.22 2.78 -15.92
CA ALA A 161 5.06 2.41 -16.71
C ALA A 161 3.78 2.69 -15.92
N ARG A 162 2.75 3.15 -16.62
CA ARG A 162 1.39 3.18 -16.07
C ARG A 162 0.83 1.77 -16.11
N GLU A 163 0.42 1.27 -14.96
CA GLU A 163 -0.19 -0.05 -14.83
C GLU A 163 -1.62 0.10 -14.31
N ILE A 164 -2.54 -0.66 -14.88
CA ILE A 164 -3.89 -0.87 -14.39
C ILE A 164 -4.17 -2.36 -14.30
N GLU A 165 -4.90 -2.75 -13.30
CA GLU A 165 -5.39 -4.11 -13.13
C GLU A 165 -6.92 -4.09 -13.18
N VAL A 166 -7.49 -4.98 -13.98
CA VAL A 166 -8.95 -5.11 -14.16
C VAL A 166 -9.36 -6.47 -13.64
N LYS A 167 -10.30 -6.48 -12.72
CA LYS A 167 -10.91 -7.71 -12.18
C LYS A 167 -12.39 -7.74 -12.49
N ILE A 168 -12.90 -8.94 -12.74
CA ILE A 168 -14.31 -9.18 -12.89
C ILE A 168 -14.76 -10.11 -11.78
N GLU A 169 -15.51 -9.56 -10.83
CA GLU A 169 -16.00 -10.29 -9.66
C GLU A 169 -17.51 -10.10 -9.52
N ASN A 170 -18.25 -11.22 -9.41
CA ASN A 170 -19.71 -11.19 -9.25
C ASN A 170 -20.43 -10.33 -10.32
N GLY A 171 -19.92 -10.32 -11.56
CA GLY A 171 -20.48 -9.52 -12.66
C GLY A 171 -20.16 -8.02 -12.58
N LYS A 172 -19.30 -7.60 -11.67
CA LYS A 172 -18.80 -6.22 -11.56
C LYS A 172 -17.36 -6.15 -12.05
N ILE A 173 -17.03 -5.05 -12.73
CA ILE A 173 -15.67 -4.73 -13.12
C ILE A 173 -15.08 -3.82 -12.04
N ILE A 174 -13.91 -4.19 -11.53
CA ILE A 174 -13.15 -3.41 -10.54
C ILE A 174 -11.82 -3.04 -11.20
N MET A 175 -11.42 -1.79 -11.12
CA MET A 175 -10.13 -1.32 -11.61
C MET A 175 -9.24 -0.84 -10.46
N TYR A 176 -7.98 -1.24 -10.51
CA TYR A 176 -6.92 -0.75 -9.64
C TYR A 176 -5.83 -0.04 -10.45
N GLY A 177 -5.03 0.79 -9.80
CA GLY A 177 -4.00 1.60 -10.43
C GLY A 177 -4.50 3.01 -10.80
N TYR A 178 -4.03 3.55 -11.93
CA TYR A 178 -4.36 4.90 -12.37
C TYR A 178 -5.06 4.87 -13.74
N PRO A 179 -6.34 4.46 -13.83
CA PRO A 179 -7.09 4.44 -15.08
C PRO A 179 -7.26 5.87 -15.63
N THR A 180 -7.32 6.00 -16.95
CA THR A 180 -7.75 7.23 -17.63
C THR A 180 -9.25 7.44 -17.45
N GLU A 181 -9.75 8.63 -17.80
CA GLU A 181 -11.19 8.89 -17.82
C GLU A 181 -11.94 7.97 -18.78
N GLU A 182 -11.34 7.66 -19.94
CA GLU A 182 -11.94 6.75 -20.93
C GLU A 182 -11.98 5.31 -20.39
N GLU A 183 -10.90 4.84 -19.77
CA GLU A 183 -10.86 3.51 -19.16
C GLU A 183 -11.84 3.41 -17.97
N SER A 184 -11.96 4.46 -17.16
CA SER A 184 -12.93 4.51 -16.06
C SER A 184 -14.37 4.41 -16.53
N LYS A 185 -14.73 5.03 -17.67
CA LYS A 185 -16.08 4.93 -18.28
C LYS A 185 -16.43 3.52 -18.72
N LEU A 186 -15.45 2.68 -19.05
CA LEU A 186 -15.70 1.27 -19.37
C LEU A 186 -16.27 0.48 -18.18
N VAL A 187 -16.03 0.96 -16.96
CA VAL A 187 -16.52 0.32 -15.73
C VAL A 187 -17.86 0.89 -15.27
N THR A 188 -18.04 2.21 -15.43
CA THR A 188 -19.25 2.91 -14.94
C THR A 188 -20.43 2.80 -15.91
N GLY A 189 -20.18 2.48 -17.19
CA GLY A 189 -21.22 2.34 -18.19
C GLY A 189 -21.86 3.67 -18.64
N ASP A 190 -21.20 4.80 -18.36
CA ASP A 190 -21.62 6.16 -18.74
C ASP A 190 -20.89 6.66 -20.00
#